data_aec682c08b29ab0cfcfc4dc1bcae32e5
#
_entry.id   aec682c08b29ab0cfcfc4dc1bcae32e5
#
_cell.length_a   1.000
_cell.length_b   1.000
_cell.length_c   1.000
_cell.angle_alpha   90.00
_cell.angle_beta   90.00
_cell.angle_gamma   90.00
#
_symmetry.space_group_name_H-M   'P 1'
#
loop_
_entity.id
_entity.type
_entity.pdbx_description
1 polymer ?
#
loop_
_entity_poly.entity_id
_entity_poly.type
_entity_poly.pdbx_seq_one_letter_code
_entity_poly.pdbx_strand_id
1 'polypeptide(L)'
;PLIPIDQTIFNLNTDGAGYNDPSYVSIVGYGRTGTDRLVEAGVNIFGLDVFPNPAPEQNLFDRSDNVSFAKLGVPALCFSPGLTAFDEEISTYYHQAADDPDTIDFDYLHKFAQAFARTARLIANEEGRPFWIEGDKYEEAGKQLYNR
;
A
#
# COMPACT_ATOMS: atom_id res chain seq x y z
N PRO A 1 -10.73 15.59 13.09
CA PRO A 1 -11.29 14.69 12.06
C PRO A 1 -12.77 14.43 12.32
N LEU A 2 -13.54 14.12 11.26
CA LEU A 2 -14.96 13.79 11.38
C LEU A 2 -15.18 12.43 12.06
N ILE A 3 -14.19 11.54 11.95
CA ILE A 3 -14.16 10.24 12.60
C ILE A 3 -12.99 10.23 13.58
N PRO A 4 -13.19 9.85 14.85
CA PRO A 4 -12.10 9.68 15.80
C PRO A 4 -11.05 8.69 15.29
N ILE A 5 -9.78 8.95 15.57
CA ILE A 5 -8.69 8.13 15.02
C ILE A 5 -8.70 6.70 15.54
N ASP A 6 -9.14 6.46 16.75
CA ASP A 6 -9.32 5.15 17.37
C ASP A 6 -10.44 4.30 16.74
N GLN A 7 -11.32 4.93 15.96
CA GLN A 7 -12.33 4.26 15.13
C GLN A 7 -11.84 3.94 13.72
N THR A 8 -10.68 4.45 13.32
CA THR A 8 -10.04 4.12 12.05
C THR A 8 -9.30 2.79 12.20
N ILE A 9 -9.71 1.77 11.45
CA ILE A 9 -9.14 0.41 11.61
C ILE A 9 -7.91 0.17 10.73
N PHE A 10 -7.82 0.87 9.60
CA PHE A 10 -6.75 0.69 8.61
C PHE A 10 -6.65 1.90 7.69
N ASN A 11 -5.45 2.22 7.24
CA ASN A 11 -5.23 3.13 6.12
C ASN A 11 -4.68 2.36 4.94
N LEU A 12 -5.43 2.31 3.85
CA LEU A 12 -4.98 1.77 2.58
C LEU A 12 -4.72 2.94 1.65
N ASN A 13 -3.45 3.29 1.49
CA ASN A 13 -2.99 4.35 0.62
C ASN A 13 -2.67 3.84 -0.77
N THR A 14 -2.66 4.72 -1.75
CA THR A 14 -2.09 4.45 -3.07
C THR A 14 -1.34 5.67 -3.57
N ASP A 15 -0.16 5.43 -4.09
CA ASP A 15 0.77 6.44 -4.59
C ASP A 15 1.28 6.05 -5.96
N GLY A 16 1.46 7.07 -6.81
CA GLY A 16 2.07 6.94 -8.11
C GLY A 16 1.17 6.26 -9.15
N ALA A 17 1.52 6.42 -10.39
CA ALA A 17 0.93 5.72 -11.53
C ALA A 17 2.01 5.05 -12.40
N GLY A 18 3.30 5.35 -12.14
CA GLY A 18 4.43 4.75 -12.84
C GLY A 18 4.77 3.35 -12.35
N TYR A 19 5.19 2.50 -13.25
CA TYR A 19 5.51 1.10 -13.00
C TYR A 19 6.62 0.61 -13.94
N ASN A 20 7.40 -0.38 -13.46
CA ASN A 20 8.35 -1.12 -14.30
C ASN A 20 7.73 -2.40 -14.85
N ASP A 21 6.78 -3.02 -14.10
CA ASP A 21 6.22 -4.31 -14.48
C ASP A 21 4.71 -4.38 -14.17
N PRO A 22 3.86 -4.33 -15.22
CA PRO A 22 2.40 -4.38 -15.09
C PRO A 22 1.87 -5.77 -14.67
N SER A 23 2.72 -6.75 -14.41
CA SER A 23 2.31 -8.04 -13.83
C SER A 23 2.10 -7.94 -12.32
N TYR A 24 2.59 -6.88 -11.67
CA TYR A 24 2.60 -6.74 -10.22
C TYR A 24 1.75 -5.59 -9.70
N VAL A 25 1.32 -5.75 -8.46
CA VAL A 25 0.98 -4.66 -7.55
C VAL A 25 2.05 -4.61 -6.47
N SER A 26 2.72 -3.49 -6.32
CA SER A 26 3.77 -3.33 -5.34
C SER A 26 3.19 -2.84 -4.02
N ILE A 27 3.57 -3.50 -2.92
CA ILE A 27 3.04 -3.20 -1.59
C ILE A 27 4.15 -2.68 -0.69
N VAL A 28 4.13 -1.38 -0.47
CA VAL A 28 5.03 -0.74 0.49
C VAL A 28 4.48 -0.96 1.90
N GLY A 29 5.24 -1.62 2.75
CA GLY A 29 4.81 -2.03 4.08
C GLY A 29 4.29 -3.47 4.16
N TYR A 30 4.47 -4.29 3.12
CA TYR A 30 4.13 -5.72 3.15
C TYR A 30 4.80 -6.42 4.33
N GLY A 31 4.09 -7.35 4.98
CA GLY A 31 4.58 -8.07 6.15
C GLY A 31 4.45 -7.32 7.48
N ARG A 32 3.88 -6.11 7.51
CA ARG A 32 3.88 -5.26 8.71
C ARG A 32 2.57 -5.21 9.49
N THR A 33 1.45 -5.60 8.87
CA THR A 33 0.11 -5.31 9.42
C THR A 33 -0.79 -6.54 9.59
N GLY A 34 -0.27 -7.75 9.35
CA GLY A 34 -1.04 -9.00 9.42
C GLY A 34 -2.12 -9.14 8.36
N THR A 35 -2.11 -8.28 7.33
CA THR A 35 -3.13 -8.27 6.25
C THR A 35 -2.68 -8.93 4.96
N ASP A 36 -1.48 -9.50 4.91
CA ASP A 36 -0.84 -9.96 3.66
C ASP A 36 -1.73 -10.95 2.88
N ARG A 37 -2.36 -11.94 3.57
CA ARG A 37 -3.29 -12.87 2.93
C ARG A 37 -4.49 -12.19 2.27
N LEU A 38 -4.95 -11.06 2.82
CA LEU A 38 -6.06 -10.28 2.27
C LEU A 38 -5.62 -9.48 1.05
N VAL A 39 -4.39 -8.95 1.10
CA VAL A 39 -3.74 -8.27 -0.01
C VAL A 39 -3.57 -9.23 -1.18
N GLU A 40 -2.97 -10.38 -0.97
CA GLU A 40 -2.79 -11.43 -2.00
C GLU A 40 -4.13 -11.88 -2.60
N ALA A 41 -5.11 -12.16 -1.75
CA ALA A 41 -6.45 -12.55 -2.21
C ALA A 41 -7.17 -11.43 -2.99
N GLY A 42 -6.88 -10.16 -2.68
CA GLY A 42 -7.43 -9.01 -3.38
C GLY A 42 -6.77 -8.77 -4.73
N VAL A 43 -5.48 -9.07 -4.85
CA VAL A 43 -4.63 -8.81 -6.03
C VAL A 43 -4.71 -9.97 -7.04
N ASN A 44 -4.47 -11.20 -6.58
CA ASN A 44 -4.27 -12.35 -7.47
C ASN A 44 -5.52 -12.71 -8.31
N ILE A 45 -6.72 -12.40 -7.82
CA ILE A 45 -7.97 -12.66 -8.56
C ILE A 45 -8.06 -11.88 -9.88
N PHE A 46 -7.29 -10.82 -10.03
CA PHE A 46 -7.23 -10.02 -11.25
C PHE A 46 -6.04 -10.40 -12.17
N GLY A 47 -5.35 -11.50 -11.86
CA GLY A 47 -4.19 -11.97 -12.62
C GLY A 47 -2.94 -11.09 -12.42
N LEU A 48 -2.87 -10.42 -11.28
CA LEU A 48 -1.69 -9.66 -10.84
C LEU A 48 -1.03 -10.38 -9.67
N ASP A 49 0.28 -10.24 -9.53
CA ASP A 49 1.02 -10.74 -8.40
C ASP A 49 1.42 -9.61 -7.44
N VAL A 50 1.68 -9.96 -6.19
CA VAL A 50 2.18 -9.01 -5.19
C VAL A 50 3.70 -8.92 -5.27
N PHE A 51 4.24 -7.70 -5.40
CA PHE A 51 5.66 -7.42 -5.23
C PHE A 51 5.88 -6.76 -3.86
N PRO A 52 6.56 -7.42 -2.92
CA PRO A 52 6.70 -6.91 -1.57
C PRO A 52 7.81 -5.85 -1.46
N ASN A 53 7.52 -4.76 -0.76
CA ASN A 53 8.49 -3.72 -0.35
C ASN A 53 9.47 -3.29 -1.45
N PRO A 54 8.99 -2.72 -2.57
CA PRO A 54 9.85 -2.27 -3.64
C PRO A 54 10.85 -1.22 -3.16
N ALA A 55 12.05 -1.22 -3.72
CA ALA A 55 13.09 -0.21 -3.46
C ALA A 55 13.27 0.13 -1.97
N PRO A 56 13.62 -0.83 -1.09
CA PRO A 56 13.68 -0.62 0.36
C PRO A 56 14.68 0.47 0.76
N GLU A 57 15.71 0.71 -0.04
CA GLU A 57 16.71 1.76 0.14
C GLU A 57 16.11 3.17 0.02
N GLN A 58 14.96 3.31 -0.63
CA GLN A 58 14.24 4.59 -0.79
C GLN A 58 13.37 4.95 0.41
N ASN A 59 13.18 4.03 1.36
CA ASN A 59 12.32 4.23 2.52
C ASN A 59 10.92 4.77 2.15
N LEU A 60 10.30 4.21 1.13
CA LEU A 60 9.04 4.71 0.54
C LEU A 60 7.91 4.80 1.56
N PHE A 61 7.86 3.86 2.53
CA PHE A 61 6.80 3.85 3.54
C PHE A 61 6.72 5.15 4.35
N ASP A 62 7.88 5.71 4.71
CA ASP A 62 7.96 6.92 5.54
C ASP A 62 7.89 8.22 4.72
N ARG A 63 7.79 8.11 3.40
CA ARG A 63 7.71 9.23 2.45
C ARG A 63 6.33 9.36 1.79
N SER A 64 5.42 8.42 2.08
CA SER A 64 4.04 8.42 1.56
C SER A 64 3.04 8.79 2.65
N ASP A 65 1.82 9.16 2.27
CA ASP A 65 0.79 9.70 3.15
C ASP A 65 0.35 8.75 4.27
N ASN A 66 0.48 7.43 4.04
CA ASN A 66 0.21 6.39 5.03
C ASN A 66 0.99 6.58 6.34
N VAL A 67 2.16 7.21 6.30
CA VAL A 67 2.97 7.45 7.50
C VAL A 67 2.26 8.32 8.54
N SER A 68 1.42 9.23 8.09
CA SER A 68 0.64 10.11 8.98
C SER A 68 -0.34 9.31 9.86
N PHE A 69 -0.92 8.24 9.33
CA PHE A 69 -1.77 7.31 10.06
C PHE A 69 -0.95 6.36 10.92
N ALA A 70 0.14 5.82 10.38
CA ALA A 70 1.03 4.90 11.08
C ALA A 70 1.61 5.51 12.37
N LYS A 71 2.05 6.77 12.34
CA LYS A 71 2.53 7.51 13.52
C LYS A 71 1.50 7.65 14.64
N LEU A 72 0.22 7.61 14.31
CA LEU A 72 -0.89 7.62 15.27
C LEU A 72 -1.30 6.21 15.70
N GLY A 73 -0.67 5.17 15.20
CA GLY A 73 -0.93 3.78 15.56
C GLY A 73 -1.87 3.02 14.61
N VAL A 74 -2.47 3.69 13.61
CA VAL A 74 -3.35 3.03 12.63
C VAL A 74 -2.50 2.18 11.69
N PRO A 75 -2.75 0.86 11.57
CA PRO A 75 -2.09 0.02 10.59
C PRO A 75 -2.30 0.54 9.17
N ALA A 76 -1.24 0.54 8.38
CA ALA A 76 -1.26 1.16 7.07
C ALA A 76 -0.40 0.42 6.06
N LEU A 77 -0.82 0.43 4.79
CA LEU A 77 -0.05 -0.01 3.63
C LEU A 77 -0.18 1.01 2.51
N CYS A 78 0.81 1.03 1.62
CA CYS A 78 0.70 1.78 0.38
C CYS A 78 0.77 0.83 -0.82
N PHE A 79 -0.27 0.85 -1.65
CA PHE A 79 -0.31 0.21 -2.95
C PHE A 79 0.37 1.12 -3.96
N SER A 80 1.34 0.59 -4.67
CA SER A 80 1.98 1.25 -5.80
C SER A 80 1.78 0.38 -7.04
N PRO A 81 1.42 0.96 -8.19
CA PRO A 81 1.44 0.21 -9.44
C PRO A 81 2.82 -0.41 -9.64
N GLY A 82 2.91 -1.57 -10.22
CA GLY A 82 4.06 -2.42 -10.50
C GLY A 82 5.48 -1.84 -10.38
N LEU A 83 5.75 -1.09 -9.32
CA LEU A 83 7.07 -0.56 -8.98
C LEU A 83 7.92 -1.68 -8.40
N THR A 84 8.86 -2.21 -9.15
CA THR A 84 9.73 -3.30 -8.69
C THR A 84 11.14 -2.82 -8.34
N ALA A 85 11.57 -1.70 -8.93
CA ALA A 85 12.87 -1.08 -8.67
C ALA A 85 12.79 0.43 -8.95
N PHE A 86 13.73 1.18 -8.40
CA PHE A 86 13.94 2.59 -8.74
C PHE A 86 15.02 2.67 -9.81
N ASP A 87 14.64 2.30 -11.03
CA ASP A 87 15.54 2.20 -12.18
C ASP A 87 15.49 3.44 -13.12
N GLU A 88 16.09 3.33 -14.30
CA GLU A 88 16.12 4.40 -15.27
C GLU A 88 14.73 4.72 -15.83
N GLU A 89 13.86 3.72 -15.99
CA GLU A 89 12.50 3.89 -16.47
C GLU A 89 11.66 4.71 -15.47
N ILE A 90 11.64 4.32 -14.21
CA ILE A 90 10.96 5.08 -13.14
C ILE A 90 11.56 6.49 -13.03
N SER A 91 12.89 6.62 -13.06
CA SER A 91 13.57 7.92 -12.94
C SER A 91 13.26 8.88 -14.10
N THR A 92 12.87 8.35 -15.25
CA THR A 92 12.45 9.15 -16.40
C THR A 92 11.12 9.87 -16.15
N TYR A 93 10.21 9.26 -15.39
CA TYR A 93 8.87 9.77 -15.17
C TYR A 93 8.66 10.34 -13.75
N TYR A 94 9.23 9.69 -12.73
CA TYR A 94 8.96 10.04 -11.34
C TYR A 94 9.33 11.50 -11.02
N HIS A 95 8.31 12.32 -10.78
CA HIS A 95 8.40 13.77 -10.54
C HIS A 95 9.05 14.55 -11.70
N GLN A 96 8.90 14.09 -12.92
CA GLN A 96 9.45 14.72 -14.13
C GLN A 96 8.33 15.24 -15.04
N ALA A 97 8.69 16.16 -15.94
CA ALA A 97 7.75 16.69 -16.93
C ALA A 97 7.31 15.66 -17.97
N ALA A 98 8.01 14.52 -18.05
CA ALA A 98 7.65 13.41 -18.93
C ALA A 98 6.59 12.49 -18.33
N ASP A 99 6.17 12.70 -17.07
CA ASP A 99 5.08 11.99 -16.44
C ASP A 99 3.73 12.47 -17.02
N ASP A 100 3.34 11.82 -18.09
CA ASP A 100 2.19 12.17 -18.95
C ASP A 100 1.21 10.97 -19.00
N PRO A 101 -0.11 11.20 -19.00
CA PRO A 101 -1.10 10.14 -19.10
C PRO A 101 -0.94 9.20 -20.30
N ASP A 102 -0.33 9.66 -21.38
CA ASP A 102 -0.09 8.84 -22.58
C ASP A 102 0.91 7.69 -22.35
N THR A 103 1.65 7.72 -21.24
CA THR A 103 2.59 6.65 -20.83
C THR A 103 1.92 5.55 -20.03
N ILE A 104 0.66 5.69 -19.67
CA ILE A 104 -0.05 4.77 -18.76
C ILE A 104 -0.78 3.68 -19.55
N ASP A 105 -0.56 2.42 -19.18
CA ASP A 105 -1.43 1.30 -19.58
C ASP A 105 -2.73 1.35 -18.76
N PHE A 106 -3.80 1.82 -19.37
CA PHE A 106 -5.11 1.94 -18.72
C PHE A 106 -5.78 0.59 -18.45
N ASP A 107 -5.47 -0.47 -19.19
CA ASP A 107 -5.97 -1.82 -18.90
C ASP A 107 -5.33 -2.37 -17.63
N TYR A 108 -4.03 -2.14 -17.46
CA TYR A 108 -3.35 -2.45 -16.22
C TYR A 108 -3.87 -1.59 -15.05
N LEU A 109 -3.98 -0.28 -15.23
CA LEU A 109 -4.47 0.63 -14.19
C LEU A 109 -5.89 0.26 -13.73
N HIS A 110 -6.74 -0.19 -14.66
CA HIS A 110 -8.08 -0.69 -14.31
C HIS A 110 -8.03 -1.93 -13.42
N LYS A 111 -7.18 -2.92 -13.74
CA LYS A 111 -6.98 -4.10 -12.89
C LYS A 111 -6.43 -3.73 -11.52
N PHE A 112 -5.45 -2.81 -11.48
CA PHE A 112 -4.88 -2.28 -10.25
C PHE A 112 -5.96 -1.63 -9.37
N ALA A 113 -6.80 -0.77 -9.92
CA ALA A 113 -7.89 -0.13 -9.19
C ALA A 113 -8.90 -1.14 -8.64
N GLN A 114 -9.22 -2.19 -9.40
CA GLN A 114 -10.08 -3.28 -8.96
C GLN A 114 -9.42 -4.08 -7.81
N ALA A 115 -8.12 -4.37 -7.91
CA ALA A 115 -7.36 -5.05 -6.86
C ALA A 115 -7.32 -4.23 -5.56
N PHE A 116 -7.08 -2.92 -5.67
CA PHE A 116 -7.13 -1.98 -4.55
C PHE A 116 -8.50 -1.98 -3.87
N ALA A 117 -9.57 -1.78 -4.62
CA ALA A 117 -10.94 -1.75 -4.10
C ALA A 117 -11.35 -3.10 -3.47
N ARG A 118 -10.94 -4.22 -4.09
CA ARG A 118 -11.18 -5.57 -3.56
C ARG A 118 -10.46 -5.78 -2.24
N THR A 119 -9.19 -5.40 -2.16
CA THR A 119 -8.39 -5.51 -0.93
C THR A 119 -8.99 -4.66 0.19
N ALA A 120 -9.36 -3.41 -0.10
CA ALA A 120 -10.04 -2.55 0.87
C ALA A 120 -11.30 -3.21 1.44
N ARG A 121 -12.12 -3.82 0.57
CA ARG A 121 -13.31 -4.54 0.98
C ARG A 121 -13.01 -5.79 1.83
N LEU A 122 -11.97 -6.54 1.50
CA LEU A 122 -11.56 -7.71 2.29
C LEU A 122 -11.11 -7.28 3.69
N ILE A 123 -10.27 -6.26 3.80
CA ILE A 123 -9.82 -5.73 5.09
C ILE A 123 -10.99 -5.19 5.91
N ALA A 124 -11.90 -4.45 5.29
CA ALA A 124 -13.07 -3.87 5.98
C ALA A 124 -14.06 -4.91 6.50
N ASN A 125 -14.10 -6.11 5.91
CA ASN A 125 -15.00 -7.20 6.32
C ASN A 125 -14.29 -8.30 7.14
N GLU A 126 -13.01 -8.11 7.45
CA GLU A 126 -12.29 -9.06 8.31
C GLU A 126 -12.81 -8.97 9.75
N GLU A 127 -13.05 -10.11 10.40
CA GLU A 127 -13.52 -10.14 11.80
C GLU A 127 -12.47 -9.62 12.78
N GLY A 128 -11.18 -9.86 12.48
CA GLY A 128 -10.06 -9.37 13.27
C GLY A 128 -9.63 -7.97 12.85
N ARG A 129 -9.41 -7.07 13.82
CA ARG A 129 -8.80 -5.78 13.53
C ARG A 129 -7.35 -5.97 13.07
N PRO A 130 -6.93 -5.36 11.95
CA PRO A 130 -5.52 -5.30 11.57
C PRO A 130 -4.65 -4.71 12.70
N PHE A 131 -3.40 -5.12 12.77
CA PHE A 131 -2.47 -4.73 13.83
C PHE A 131 -1.05 -4.63 13.28
N TRP A 132 -0.20 -3.82 13.90
CA TRP A 132 1.23 -3.87 13.64
C TRP A 132 1.81 -5.15 14.21
N ILE A 133 2.61 -5.87 13.41
CA ILE A 133 3.27 -7.10 13.89
C ILE A 133 4.24 -6.80 15.04
N GLU A 134 4.58 -7.83 15.81
CA GLU A 134 5.56 -7.73 16.88
C GLU A 134 6.91 -7.22 16.38
N GLY A 135 7.46 -6.23 17.06
CA GLY A 135 8.74 -5.58 16.70
C GLY A 135 8.63 -4.50 15.62
N ASP A 136 7.44 -4.23 15.08
CA ASP A 136 7.27 -3.08 14.17
C ASP A 136 7.41 -1.75 14.93
N LYS A 137 8.03 -0.76 14.30
CA LYS A 137 8.28 0.56 14.92
C LYS A 137 7.01 1.32 15.33
N TYR A 138 5.84 0.93 14.79
CA TYR A 138 4.54 1.52 15.12
C TYR A 138 3.68 0.63 16.03
N GLU A 139 4.20 -0.53 16.45
CA GLU A 139 3.48 -1.49 17.30
C GLU A 139 2.98 -0.83 18.59
N GLU A 140 3.85 -0.13 19.30
CA GLU A 140 3.50 0.52 20.56
C GLU A 140 2.47 1.63 20.40
N ALA A 141 2.55 2.41 19.33
CA ALA A 141 1.54 3.40 19.01
C ALA A 141 0.18 2.75 18.72
N GLY A 142 0.17 1.61 18.04
CA GLY A 142 -1.05 0.83 17.78
C GLY A 142 -1.67 0.26 19.05
N LYS A 143 -0.84 -0.30 19.95
CA LYS A 143 -1.31 -0.78 21.28
C LYS A 143 -1.94 0.34 22.10
N GLN A 144 -1.30 1.51 22.13
CA GLN A 144 -1.82 2.68 22.85
C GLN A 144 -3.13 3.19 22.23
N LEU A 145 -3.21 3.30 20.91
CA LEU A 145 -4.41 3.80 20.22
C LEU A 145 -5.64 2.93 20.50
N TYR A 146 -5.47 1.61 20.52
CA TYR A 146 -6.58 0.66 20.64
C TYR A 146 -6.71 0.01 22.01
N ASN A 147 -5.97 0.48 23.02
CA ASN A 147 -5.98 -0.03 24.41
C ASN A 147 -5.74 -1.56 24.47
N ARG A 148 -4.72 -2.04 23.82
CA ARG A 148 -4.33 -3.47 23.77
C ARG A 148 -3.09 -3.76 24.58
#